data_0f222f40dde05bba4981d39b28481bf1
#
_entry.id   0f222f40dde05bba4981d39b28481bf1
#
_cell.length_a   1.000
_cell.length_b   1.000
_cell.length_c   1.000
_cell.angle_alpha   90.00
_cell.angle_beta   90.00
_cell.angle_gamma   90.00
#
_symmetry.space_group_name_H-M   'P 1'
#
loop_
_entity.id
_entity.type
_entity.pdbx_description
1 polymer ?
#
loop_
_entity_poly.entity_id
_entity_poly.type
_entity_poly.pdbx_seq_one_letter_code
_entity_poly.pdbx_strand_id
1 'polypeptide(L)'
;MSAITDLFAGVPVSDLDAGTDWYTRFFGRPPDSRVGDEVLWEIDEHAWLFIEPNAAQAGAGRITFAVTGLDALLERLAAHGIEHEPIETYLNGVRHVKVPDPDGNEIAFAEPPDAASASPRSAGPAGSA
;
A
#
# COMPACT_ATOMS: atom_id res chain seq x y z
N MET A 1 27.32 -3.74 1.00
CA MET A 1 26.28 -4.23 0.07
C MET A 1 25.49 -5.34 0.72
N SER A 2 24.21 -5.31 0.62
CA SER A 2 23.35 -6.31 1.25
C SER A 2 23.13 -7.51 0.33
N ALA A 3 23.08 -8.71 0.93
CA ALA A 3 22.64 -9.90 0.22
C ALA A 3 21.12 -9.92 0.03
N ILE A 4 20.40 -9.08 0.79
CA ILE A 4 18.94 -8.93 0.62
C ILE A 4 18.71 -8.00 -0.55
N THR A 5 17.97 -8.46 -1.54
CA THR A 5 17.80 -7.71 -2.78
C THR A 5 16.37 -7.23 -3.01
N ASP A 6 15.39 -7.92 -2.47
CA ASP A 6 13.99 -7.63 -2.77
C ASP A 6 13.14 -7.78 -1.51
N LEU A 7 12.04 -7.05 -1.48
CA LEU A 7 11.06 -7.12 -0.39
C LEU A 7 9.73 -7.64 -0.94
N PHE A 8 9.16 -8.62 -0.26
CA PHE A 8 7.81 -9.09 -0.56
C PHE A 8 6.97 -8.87 0.69
N ALA A 9 5.94 -8.03 0.57
CA ALA A 9 5.02 -7.77 1.67
C ALA A 9 3.75 -8.61 1.47
N GLY A 10 3.43 -9.45 2.42
CA GLY A 10 2.28 -10.36 2.32
C GLY A 10 1.10 -9.89 3.14
N VAL A 11 -0.09 -9.95 2.57
CA VAL A 11 -1.33 -9.55 3.24
C VAL A 11 -2.26 -10.75 3.28
N PRO A 12 -2.67 -11.20 4.47
CA PRO A 12 -3.62 -12.31 4.58
C PRO A 12 -5.03 -11.83 4.28
N VAL A 13 -5.74 -12.57 3.45
CA VAL A 13 -7.14 -12.24 3.11
C VAL A 13 -8.01 -13.45 3.38
N SER A 14 -9.29 -13.21 3.67
CA SER A 14 -10.22 -14.30 3.95
C SER A 14 -10.74 -14.94 2.65
N ASP A 15 -10.82 -14.18 1.57
CA ASP A 15 -11.35 -14.63 0.28
C ASP A 15 -10.43 -14.09 -0.81
N LEU A 16 -9.77 -15.01 -1.51
CA LEU A 16 -8.77 -14.61 -2.49
C LEU A 16 -9.39 -13.85 -3.67
N ASP A 17 -10.57 -14.27 -4.13
CA ASP A 17 -11.21 -13.61 -5.27
C ASP A 17 -11.65 -12.19 -4.90
N ALA A 18 -12.27 -12.02 -3.74
CA ALA A 18 -12.67 -10.70 -3.27
C ALA A 18 -11.44 -9.81 -3.03
N GLY A 19 -10.38 -10.38 -2.46
CA GLY A 19 -9.13 -9.65 -2.26
C GLY A 19 -8.51 -9.22 -3.58
N THR A 20 -8.46 -10.13 -4.55
CA THR A 20 -7.91 -9.82 -5.86
C THR A 20 -8.67 -8.68 -6.52
N ASP A 21 -10.00 -8.68 -6.42
CA ASP A 21 -10.82 -7.61 -6.96
C ASP A 21 -10.49 -6.26 -6.29
N TRP A 22 -10.44 -6.26 -4.97
CA TRP A 22 -10.19 -5.03 -4.22
C TRP A 22 -8.80 -4.47 -4.51
N TYR A 23 -7.77 -5.32 -4.49
CA TYR A 23 -6.39 -4.86 -4.73
C TYR A 23 -6.17 -4.46 -6.18
N THR A 24 -6.90 -5.06 -7.13
CA THR A 24 -6.88 -4.61 -8.51
C THR A 24 -7.40 -3.17 -8.61
N ARG A 25 -8.48 -2.84 -7.90
CA ARG A 25 -9.00 -1.48 -7.86
C ARG A 25 -8.06 -0.55 -7.09
N PHE A 26 -7.46 -1.06 -6.01
CA PHE A 26 -6.53 -0.28 -5.19
C PHE A 26 -5.30 0.15 -5.99
N PHE A 27 -4.68 -0.79 -6.69
CA PHE A 27 -3.49 -0.48 -7.51
C PHE A 27 -3.85 0.12 -8.86
N GLY A 28 -5.09 0.00 -9.30
CA GLY A 28 -5.53 0.51 -10.60
C GLY A 28 -5.08 -0.35 -11.77
N ARG A 29 -4.70 -1.59 -11.52
CA ARG A 29 -4.24 -2.51 -12.56
C ARG A 29 -4.34 -3.95 -12.08
N PRO A 30 -4.44 -4.91 -13.02
CA PRO A 30 -4.50 -6.32 -12.64
C PRO A 30 -3.17 -6.78 -12.01
N PRO A 31 -3.19 -7.93 -11.32
CA PRO A 31 -1.96 -8.47 -10.74
C PRO A 31 -0.93 -8.78 -11.82
N ASP A 32 0.34 -8.69 -11.42
CA ASP A 32 1.45 -8.96 -12.33
C ASP A 32 1.80 -10.44 -12.38
N SER A 33 1.51 -11.19 -11.33
CA SER A 33 1.91 -12.59 -11.25
C SER A 33 1.03 -13.35 -10.28
N ARG A 34 1.06 -14.65 -10.41
CA ARG A 34 0.39 -15.56 -9.47
C ARG A 34 1.29 -16.77 -9.25
N VAL A 35 1.54 -17.09 -7.99
CA VAL A 35 2.35 -18.24 -7.61
C VAL A 35 1.55 -19.04 -6.59
N GLY A 36 1.02 -20.18 -7.03
CA GLY A 36 0.13 -20.95 -6.19
C GLY A 36 -1.10 -20.12 -5.82
N ASP A 37 -1.33 -19.95 -4.53
CA ASP A 37 -2.45 -19.14 -4.04
C ASP A 37 -2.06 -17.69 -3.78
N GLU A 38 -0.82 -17.30 -4.08
CA GLU A 38 -0.37 -15.93 -3.91
C GLU A 38 -0.61 -15.14 -5.19
N VAL A 39 -1.22 -13.96 -5.03
CA VAL A 39 -1.48 -13.04 -6.14
C VAL A 39 -0.64 -11.80 -5.88
N LEU A 40 0.17 -11.41 -6.85
CA LEU A 40 1.26 -10.45 -6.64
C LEU A 40 1.13 -9.22 -7.54
N TRP A 41 1.42 -8.07 -6.96
CA TRP A 41 1.58 -6.81 -7.70
C TRP A 41 2.99 -6.28 -7.48
N GLU A 42 3.65 -5.92 -8.55
CA GLU A 42 4.97 -5.30 -8.47
C GLU A 42 4.82 -3.84 -8.10
N ILE A 43 5.50 -3.42 -7.02
CA ILE A 43 5.49 -2.02 -6.59
C ILE A 43 6.60 -1.27 -7.32
N ASP A 44 7.81 -1.84 -7.33
CA ASP A 44 8.89 -1.41 -8.18
C ASP A 44 9.79 -2.63 -8.38
N GLU A 45 10.95 -2.46 -9.04
CA GLU A 45 11.73 -3.62 -9.45
C GLU A 45 12.24 -4.46 -8.28
N HIS A 46 12.21 -3.92 -7.05
CA HIS A 46 12.72 -4.63 -5.88
C HIS A 46 11.67 -4.80 -4.78
N ALA A 47 10.42 -4.46 -5.04
CA ALA A 47 9.38 -4.52 -4.03
C ALA A 47 8.07 -5.02 -4.60
N TRP A 48 7.45 -5.96 -3.90
CA TRP A 48 6.20 -6.58 -4.32
C TRP A 48 5.23 -6.63 -3.15
N LEU A 49 3.95 -6.55 -3.44
CA LEU A 49 2.91 -6.89 -2.49
C LEU A 49 2.20 -8.13 -2.99
N PHE A 50 1.93 -9.09 -2.11
CA PHE A 50 1.09 -10.22 -2.46
C PHE A 50 -0.02 -10.41 -1.44
N ILE A 51 -1.13 -10.99 -1.90
CA ILE A 51 -2.20 -11.43 -1.02
C ILE A 51 -2.26 -12.96 -1.05
N GLU A 52 -2.66 -13.54 0.06
CA GLU A 52 -2.79 -14.99 0.17
C GLU A 52 -3.98 -15.33 1.04
N PRO A 53 -4.68 -16.43 0.76
CA PRO A 53 -5.81 -16.83 1.60
C PRO A 53 -5.30 -17.33 2.94
N ASN A 54 -5.72 -16.68 4.00
CA ASN A 54 -5.36 -17.06 5.37
C ASN A 54 -6.41 -16.46 6.30
N ALA A 55 -7.53 -17.15 6.45
CA ALA A 55 -8.66 -16.62 7.21
C ALA A 55 -8.31 -16.35 8.67
N ALA A 56 -7.39 -17.12 9.24
CA ALA A 56 -7.03 -16.97 10.66
C ALA A 56 -6.30 -15.65 10.91
N GLN A 57 -5.56 -15.14 9.94
CA GLN A 57 -4.77 -13.92 10.07
C GLN A 57 -5.37 -12.74 9.32
N ALA A 58 -6.43 -12.95 8.55
CA ALA A 58 -7.05 -11.88 7.76
C ALA A 58 -7.47 -10.72 8.66
N GLY A 59 -7.09 -9.51 8.27
CA GLY A 59 -7.35 -8.32 9.07
C GLY A 59 -6.18 -7.89 9.95
N ALA A 60 -5.18 -8.76 10.14
CA ALA A 60 -4.03 -8.45 10.99
C ALA A 60 -2.88 -7.80 10.23
N GLY A 61 -2.97 -7.69 8.90
CA GLY A 61 -1.90 -7.11 8.09
C GLY A 61 -1.80 -5.61 8.26
N ARG A 62 -0.56 -5.09 8.19
CA ARG A 62 -0.29 -3.66 8.29
C ARG A 62 0.84 -3.31 7.34
N ILE A 63 0.55 -2.43 6.37
CA ILE A 63 1.51 -2.02 5.35
C ILE A 63 1.38 -0.52 5.14
N THR A 64 2.51 0.17 5.05
CA THR A 64 2.53 1.60 4.72
C THR A 64 3.34 1.81 3.46
N PHE A 65 2.76 2.53 2.51
CA PHE A 65 3.44 2.96 1.31
C PHE A 65 3.78 4.44 1.43
N ALA A 66 5.03 4.80 1.12
CA ALA A 66 5.38 6.20 0.94
C ALA A 66 4.91 6.60 -0.46
N VAL A 67 4.24 7.74 -0.56
CA VAL A 67 3.63 8.16 -1.82
C VAL A 67 3.92 9.62 -2.12
N THR A 68 3.75 9.98 -3.39
CA THR A 68 3.69 11.36 -3.84
C THR A 68 2.31 11.59 -4.44
N GLY A 69 1.80 12.82 -4.36
CA GLY A 69 0.51 13.16 -4.93
C GLY A 69 -0.65 12.48 -4.22
N LEU A 70 -0.66 12.54 -2.90
CA LEU A 70 -1.67 11.86 -2.09
C LEU A 70 -3.09 12.23 -2.48
N ASP A 71 -3.36 13.53 -2.71
CA ASP A 71 -4.73 13.95 -3.01
C ASP A 71 -5.26 13.32 -4.30
N ALA A 72 -4.45 13.30 -5.35
CA ALA A 72 -4.85 12.66 -6.60
C ALA A 72 -5.03 11.16 -6.44
N LEU A 73 -4.18 10.54 -5.63
CA LEU A 73 -4.29 9.11 -5.35
C LEU A 73 -5.61 8.80 -4.65
N LEU A 74 -5.98 9.59 -3.66
CA LEU A 74 -7.24 9.37 -2.94
C LEU A 74 -8.46 9.61 -3.84
N GLU A 75 -8.38 10.59 -4.75
CA GLU A 75 -9.44 10.80 -5.73
C GLU A 75 -9.60 9.59 -6.64
N ARG A 76 -8.49 9.01 -7.07
CA ARG A 76 -8.53 7.81 -7.92
C ARG A 76 -9.17 6.64 -7.17
N LEU A 77 -8.80 6.45 -5.89
CA LEU A 77 -9.40 5.40 -5.09
C LEU A 77 -10.89 5.60 -4.93
N ALA A 78 -11.33 6.83 -4.68
CA ALA A 78 -12.76 7.13 -4.55
C ALA A 78 -13.51 6.81 -5.85
N ALA A 79 -12.91 7.08 -7.00
CA ALA A 79 -13.53 6.76 -8.29
C ALA A 79 -13.68 5.25 -8.48
N HIS A 80 -12.89 4.46 -7.77
CA HIS A 80 -12.99 2.99 -7.81
C HIS A 80 -13.75 2.43 -6.63
N GLY A 81 -14.47 3.26 -5.88
CA GLY A 81 -15.31 2.80 -4.79
C GLY A 81 -14.56 2.43 -3.52
N ILE A 82 -13.33 2.91 -3.36
CA ILE A 82 -12.52 2.61 -2.18
C ILE A 82 -12.54 3.82 -1.24
N GLU A 83 -12.97 3.57 -0.01
CA GLU A 83 -13.02 4.59 1.03
C GLU A 83 -11.76 4.60 1.85
N HIS A 84 -11.48 5.73 2.48
CA HIS A 84 -10.33 5.86 3.37
C HIS A 84 -10.75 6.59 4.64
N GLU A 85 -9.92 6.45 5.67
CA GLU A 85 -10.12 7.16 6.93
C GLU A 85 -9.65 8.61 6.79
N PRO A 86 -9.95 9.47 7.77
CA PRO A 86 -9.50 10.86 7.70
C PRO A 86 -7.97 10.97 7.62
N ILE A 87 -7.51 11.96 6.88
CA ILE A 87 -6.07 12.22 6.77
C ILE A 87 -5.57 12.83 8.08
N GLU A 88 -4.48 12.28 8.60
CA GLU A 88 -3.77 12.84 9.74
C GLU A 88 -2.54 13.58 9.24
N THR A 89 -2.32 14.77 9.75
CA THR A 89 -1.10 15.52 9.43
C THR A 89 -0.25 15.59 10.70
N TYR A 90 0.93 15.00 10.62
CA TYR A 90 1.85 14.96 11.77
C TYR A 90 2.61 16.26 11.89
N LEU A 91 3.23 16.47 13.05
CA LEU A 91 3.96 17.71 13.32
C LEU A 91 5.10 17.96 12.34
N ASN A 92 5.70 16.88 11.82
CA ASN A 92 6.77 17.02 10.83
C ASN A 92 6.25 17.26 9.41
N GLY A 93 4.92 17.39 9.24
CA GLY A 93 4.34 17.67 7.93
C GLY A 93 3.97 16.45 7.11
N VAL A 94 4.26 15.26 7.59
CA VAL A 94 3.86 14.02 6.91
C VAL A 94 2.34 13.88 7.01
N ARG A 95 1.69 13.63 5.87
CA ARG A 95 0.27 13.31 5.86
C ARG A 95 0.11 11.80 5.76
N HIS A 96 -0.67 11.26 6.67
CA HIS A 96 -0.87 9.82 6.81
C HIS A 96 -2.36 9.48 6.69
N VAL A 97 -2.70 8.46 5.93
CA VAL A 97 -4.09 8.05 5.77
C VAL A 97 -4.17 6.53 5.71
N LYS A 98 -5.17 5.97 6.39
CA LYS A 98 -5.42 4.53 6.40
C LYS A 98 -6.51 4.20 5.40
N VAL A 99 -6.29 3.12 4.66
CA VAL A 99 -7.21 2.62 3.65
C VAL A 99 -7.43 1.14 3.99
N PRO A 100 -8.38 0.81 4.87
CA PRO A 100 -8.57 -0.59 5.25
C PRO A 100 -9.12 -1.40 4.07
N ASP A 101 -8.61 -2.61 3.92
CA ASP A 101 -9.14 -3.52 2.91
C ASP A 101 -10.40 -4.21 3.44
N PRO A 102 -11.06 -5.07 2.65
CA PRO A 102 -12.32 -5.70 3.08
C PRO A 102 -12.21 -6.53 4.36
N ASP A 103 -11.04 -7.06 4.68
CA ASP A 103 -10.83 -7.83 5.90
C ASP A 103 -10.42 -6.95 7.08
N GLY A 104 -10.17 -5.66 6.83
CA GLY A 104 -9.68 -4.76 7.87
C GLY A 104 -8.16 -4.74 7.98
N ASN A 105 -7.42 -5.33 7.04
CA ASN A 105 -5.98 -5.12 6.99
C ASN A 105 -5.73 -3.64 6.80
N GLU A 106 -4.77 -3.11 7.55
CA GLU A 106 -4.50 -1.68 7.53
C GLU A 106 -3.46 -1.36 6.45
N ILE A 107 -3.95 -0.88 5.32
CA ILE A 107 -3.09 -0.37 4.27
C ILE A 107 -3.06 1.14 4.44
N ALA A 108 -1.88 1.74 4.45
CA ALA A 108 -1.75 3.16 4.72
C ALA A 108 -0.84 3.83 3.70
N PHE A 109 -1.08 5.12 3.51
CA PHE A 109 -0.19 5.97 2.71
C PHE A 109 0.44 7.01 3.63
N ALA A 110 1.72 7.30 3.39
CA ALA A 110 2.42 8.38 4.06
C ALA A 110 3.04 9.27 2.98
N GLU A 111 2.69 10.55 3.00
CA GLU A 111 3.21 11.52 2.04
C GLU A 111 4.14 12.47 2.78
N PRO A 112 5.44 12.49 2.45
CA PRO A 112 6.36 13.46 3.02
C PRO A 112 5.96 14.88 2.63
N PRO A 113 6.29 15.89 3.45
CA PRO A 113 5.84 17.26 3.19
C PRO A 113 6.33 17.84 1.88
N ASP A 114 7.44 17.37 1.34
CA ASP A 114 7.99 17.87 0.08
C ASP A 114 7.79 16.93 -1.07
N ALA A 115 6.83 16.01 -0.98
CA ALA A 115 6.63 14.96 -1.97
C ALA A 115 6.35 15.50 -3.37
N ALA A 116 5.73 16.69 -3.48
CA ALA A 116 5.42 17.27 -4.77
C ALA A 116 6.63 17.85 -5.47
N SER A 117 7.69 18.19 -4.74
CA SER A 117 8.85 18.90 -5.29
C SER A 117 10.16 18.14 -5.10
N ALA A 118 10.17 17.08 -4.33
CA ALA A 118 11.39 16.34 -4.02
C ALA A 118 11.17 14.85 -4.24
N SER A 119 12.25 14.15 -4.56
CA SER A 119 12.16 12.69 -4.66
C SER A 119 12.00 12.12 -3.25
N PRO A 120 11.33 10.98 -3.11
CA PRO A 120 11.21 10.33 -1.81
C PRO A 120 12.54 10.07 -1.13
N ARG A 121 13.58 9.79 -1.90
CA ARG A 121 14.89 9.54 -1.33
C ARG A 121 15.46 10.76 -0.64
N SER A 122 15.34 11.95 -1.24
CA SER A 122 15.91 13.15 -0.64
C SER A 122 15.15 13.55 0.60
N ALA A 123 13.88 13.23 0.70
CA ALA A 123 13.08 13.50 1.88
C ALA A 123 13.25 12.43 2.94
N GLY A 124 13.66 11.23 2.52
CA GLY A 124 13.57 10.03 3.33
C GLY A 124 14.25 10.09 4.69
N PRO A 125 15.57 10.22 4.76
CA PRO A 125 16.23 10.10 6.06
C PRO A 125 15.80 11.17 7.05
N ALA A 126 15.71 12.40 6.61
CA ALA A 126 15.30 13.50 7.47
C ALA A 126 13.80 13.44 7.74
N GLY A 127 13.03 13.10 6.73
CA GLY A 127 11.59 13.06 6.85
C GLY A 127 11.10 11.91 7.67
N SER A 128 11.88 10.86 7.79
CA SER A 128 11.48 9.69 8.55
C SER A 128 11.53 9.90 10.04
N ALA A 129 12.22 10.91 10.46
CA ALA A 129 12.36 11.17 11.89
C ALA A 129 11.02 11.55 12.53
#